data_d1ae326068d8f5f7830d6911d96dc9cb
#
_entry.id   d1ae326068d8f5f7830d6911d96dc9cb
#
_cell.length_a   1.000
_cell.length_b   1.000
_cell.length_c   1.000
_cell.angle_alpha   90.00
_cell.angle_beta   90.00
_cell.angle_gamma   90.00
#
_symmetry.space_group_name_H-M   'P 1'
#
loop_
_entity.id
_entity.type
_entity.pdbx_description
1 polymer ?
#
loop_
_entity_poly.entity_id
_entity_poly.type
_entity_poly.pdbx_seq_one_letter_code
_entity_poly.pdbx_strand_id
1 'polypeptide(L)'
;VRSRRQRQMCIRDRPDTLRYPASLTKVMTLYITFDALNKGIIKMNDDLKVSRHAANMAPSRLGLRPGQKIKVKTCIEALIVKSANDCASVLAENLGYTEANFAKTMTKVAHELGMKNTTFKNANGLPNKAQKTTARDMALLAAAMYHHFPQYYKLFSLKKFTYNGKTIYTHNNILKTFAGADGMKTGFTNAAGYNIITSAPVSYTHLTLPTTPYV
;
A
#
# COMPACT_ATOMS: atom_id res chain seq x y z
N VAL A 1 -24.97 -0.27 -9.69
CA VAL A 1 -25.72 -0.94 -8.62
C VAL A 1 -24.70 -1.47 -7.64
N ARG A 2 -24.47 -0.73 -6.51
CA ARG A 2 -23.59 -1.22 -5.43
C ARG A 2 -24.28 -2.42 -4.77
N SER A 3 -23.67 -3.62 -4.86
CA SER A 3 -24.24 -4.80 -4.26
C SER A 3 -24.37 -4.59 -2.73
N ARG A 4 -25.45 -5.09 -2.13
CA ARG A 4 -25.69 -5.05 -0.67
C ARG A 4 -24.52 -5.62 0.15
N ARG A 5 -23.65 -6.41 -0.46
CA ARG A 5 -22.53 -7.14 0.14
C ARG A 5 -21.26 -6.29 0.35
N GLN A 6 -20.98 -5.32 -0.51
CA GLN A 6 -19.89 -4.35 -0.26
C GLN A 6 -20.17 -3.45 0.94
N ARG A 7 -21.43 -3.34 1.40
CA ARG A 7 -21.79 -2.59 2.60
C ARG A 7 -21.42 -3.27 3.92
N GLN A 8 -21.36 -4.60 3.98
CA GLN A 8 -21.03 -5.31 5.22
C GLN A 8 -19.57 -5.17 5.65
N MET A 9 -18.66 -4.90 4.73
CA MET A 9 -17.22 -4.78 5.00
C MET A 9 -16.81 -3.55 5.82
N CYS A 10 -17.64 -2.52 5.86
CA CYS A 10 -17.35 -1.24 6.54
C CYS A 10 -18.13 -1.04 7.86
N ILE A 11 -18.91 -2.03 8.33
CA ILE A 11 -20.01 -1.76 9.26
C ILE A 11 -19.67 -2.15 10.70
N ARG A 12 -18.48 -2.68 11.04
CA ARG A 12 -18.41 -3.23 12.37
C ARG A 12 -18.16 -2.19 13.45
N ASP A 13 -17.11 -1.45 13.48
CA ASP A 13 -16.88 -0.50 14.57
C ASP A 13 -16.16 0.77 14.10
N ARG A 14 -16.83 1.92 14.25
CA ARG A 14 -16.26 3.24 14.03
C ARG A 14 -15.53 3.40 12.67
N PRO A 15 -16.17 3.08 11.53
CA PRO A 15 -15.52 3.08 10.21
C PRO A 15 -14.98 4.44 9.79
N ASP A 16 -15.51 5.51 10.36
CA ASP A 16 -15.19 6.89 10.01
C ASP A 16 -14.28 7.59 11.04
N THR A 17 -13.83 6.87 12.07
CA THR A 17 -12.89 7.44 13.03
C THR A 17 -11.53 7.68 12.38
N LEU A 18 -11.02 8.90 12.53
CA LEU A 18 -9.70 9.27 12.03
C LEU A 18 -8.59 8.49 12.74
N ARG A 19 -7.76 7.83 11.96
CA ARG A 19 -6.62 7.02 12.42
C ARG A 19 -5.37 7.34 11.63
N TYR A 20 -4.22 6.95 12.16
CA TYR A 20 -2.96 6.97 11.43
C TYR A 20 -2.88 5.72 10.55
N PRO A 21 -2.61 5.85 9.24
CA PRO A 21 -2.60 4.70 8.33
C PRO A 21 -1.38 3.78 8.52
N ALA A 22 -0.30 4.26 9.14
CA ALA A 22 0.99 3.57 9.13
C ALA A 22 1.34 3.09 7.69
N SER A 23 1.93 1.90 7.54
CA SER A 23 2.31 1.36 6.22
C SER A 23 1.15 1.00 5.29
N LEU A 24 -0.11 1.14 5.71
CA LEU A 24 -1.24 1.07 4.77
C LEU A 24 -1.19 2.21 3.73
N THR A 25 -0.52 3.32 4.04
CA THR A 25 -0.18 4.40 3.12
C THR A 25 0.42 3.89 1.81
N LYS A 26 1.24 2.84 1.87
CA LYS A 26 1.90 2.25 0.69
C LYS A 26 0.91 1.65 -0.33
N VAL A 27 -0.32 1.37 0.07
CA VAL A 27 -1.36 0.95 -0.87
C VAL A 27 -1.69 2.09 -1.85
N MET A 28 -1.77 3.35 -1.36
CA MET A 28 -1.96 4.51 -2.24
C MET A 28 -0.71 4.75 -3.11
N THR A 29 0.49 4.58 -2.56
CA THR A 29 1.73 4.68 -3.34
C THR A 29 1.74 3.66 -4.49
N LEU A 30 1.35 2.41 -4.22
CA LEU A 30 1.20 1.37 -5.23
C LEU A 30 0.07 1.67 -6.22
N TYR A 31 -1.04 2.25 -5.76
CA TYR A 31 -2.15 2.64 -6.63
C TYR A 31 -1.69 3.63 -7.72
N ILE A 32 -1.00 4.69 -7.33
CA ILE A 32 -0.46 5.68 -8.28
C ILE A 32 0.64 5.06 -9.14
N THR A 33 1.46 4.17 -8.60
CA THR A 33 2.48 3.44 -9.37
C THR A 33 1.84 2.55 -10.43
N PHE A 34 0.76 1.85 -10.12
CA PHE A 34 0.03 1.01 -11.08
C PHE A 34 -0.71 1.84 -12.12
N ASP A 35 -1.24 3.00 -11.75
CA ASP A 35 -1.80 3.95 -12.71
C ASP A 35 -0.74 4.44 -13.70
N ALA A 36 0.45 4.79 -13.22
CA ALA A 36 1.57 5.19 -14.06
C ALA A 36 2.05 4.07 -15.00
N LEU A 37 2.07 2.82 -14.53
CA LEU A 37 2.35 1.65 -15.36
C LEU A 37 1.27 1.43 -16.43
N ASN A 38 0.01 1.57 -16.05
CA ASN A 38 -1.12 1.38 -16.96
C ASN A 38 -1.18 2.44 -18.07
N LYS A 39 -0.76 3.66 -17.73
CA LYS A 39 -0.61 4.79 -18.67
C LYS A 39 0.69 4.76 -19.49
N GLY A 40 1.57 3.80 -19.26
CA GLY A 40 2.85 3.68 -19.94
C GLY A 40 3.88 4.78 -19.57
N ILE A 41 3.63 5.54 -18.49
CA ILE A 41 4.53 6.58 -17.99
C ILE A 41 5.84 5.96 -17.48
N ILE A 42 5.74 4.79 -16.86
CA ILE A 42 6.85 3.95 -16.44
C ILE A 42 6.58 2.50 -16.84
N LYS A 43 7.66 1.69 -16.87
CA LYS A 43 7.60 0.26 -17.13
C LYS A 43 8.19 -0.52 -15.95
N MET A 44 7.78 -1.78 -15.79
CA MET A 44 8.27 -2.65 -14.70
C MET A 44 9.79 -2.78 -14.65
N ASN A 45 10.44 -2.73 -15.82
CA ASN A 45 11.90 -2.88 -15.96
C ASN A 45 12.66 -1.56 -16.01
N ASP A 46 12.00 -0.42 -15.84
CA ASP A 46 12.67 0.87 -15.79
C ASP A 46 13.52 0.98 -14.51
N ASP A 47 14.64 1.68 -14.65
CA ASP A 47 15.54 2.00 -13.56
C ASP A 47 15.15 3.32 -12.90
N LEU A 48 14.82 3.25 -11.62
CA LEU A 48 14.57 4.40 -10.77
C LEU A 48 15.86 4.83 -10.06
N LYS A 49 16.12 6.11 -10.01
CA LYS A 49 17.28 6.67 -9.29
C LYS A 49 16.97 6.76 -7.79
N VAL A 50 17.89 6.27 -6.97
CA VAL A 50 17.80 6.36 -5.51
C VAL A 50 18.43 7.66 -5.03
N SER A 51 17.66 8.54 -4.42
CA SER A 51 18.15 9.77 -3.81
C SER A 51 18.82 9.50 -2.44
N ARG A 52 19.54 10.49 -1.94
CA ARG A 52 20.06 10.46 -0.56
C ARG A 52 18.90 10.43 0.47
N HIS A 53 17.81 11.14 0.19
CA HIS A 53 16.62 11.13 1.05
C HIS A 53 15.99 9.74 1.14
N ALA A 54 15.69 9.11 0.00
CA ALA A 54 15.11 7.76 -0.03
C ALA A 54 16.02 6.71 0.63
N ALA A 55 17.34 6.76 0.40
CA ALA A 55 18.29 5.83 1.00
C ALA A 55 18.36 5.92 2.55
N ASN A 56 18.05 7.10 3.11
CA ASN A 56 18.11 7.36 4.56
C ASN A 56 16.77 7.11 5.28
N MET A 57 15.76 6.55 4.58
CA MET A 57 14.48 6.25 5.22
C MET A 57 14.64 5.31 6.41
N ALA A 58 13.85 5.57 7.45
CA ALA A 58 13.77 4.69 8.63
C ALA A 58 13.30 3.27 8.25
N PRO A 59 13.66 2.23 8.98
CA PRO A 59 13.18 0.86 8.77
C PRO A 59 11.62 0.76 8.85
N SER A 60 11.00 -0.20 8.14
CA SER A 60 11.59 -1.26 7.31
C SER A 60 12.09 -0.72 5.96
N ARG A 61 13.21 -1.24 5.45
CA ARG A 61 13.82 -0.78 4.20
C ARG A 61 14.64 -1.90 3.54
N LEU A 62 14.94 -1.80 2.25
CA LEU A 62 15.87 -2.70 1.55
C LEU A 62 17.33 -2.38 1.87
N GLY A 63 17.65 -1.15 2.25
CA GLY A 63 19.01 -0.67 2.45
C GLY A 63 19.64 -0.17 1.15
N LEU A 64 18.88 0.59 0.38
CA LEU A 64 19.34 1.20 -0.88
C LEU A 64 20.44 2.23 -0.61
N ARG A 65 21.32 2.44 -1.59
CA ARG A 65 22.41 3.42 -1.52
C ARG A 65 22.12 4.65 -2.39
N PRO A 66 22.52 5.84 -1.98
CA PRO A 66 22.40 7.05 -2.81
C PRO A 66 23.08 6.84 -4.17
N GLY A 67 22.41 7.26 -5.25
CA GLY A 67 22.89 7.12 -6.62
C GLY A 67 22.70 5.74 -7.25
N GLN A 68 22.33 4.73 -6.46
CA GLN A 68 21.96 3.40 -6.97
C GLN A 68 20.74 3.50 -7.90
N LYS A 69 20.68 2.60 -8.87
CA LYS A 69 19.46 2.33 -9.65
C LYS A 69 18.76 1.09 -9.16
N ILE A 70 17.43 1.11 -9.16
CA ILE A 70 16.58 -0.01 -8.77
C ILE A 70 15.39 -0.12 -9.73
N LYS A 71 15.01 -1.33 -10.08
CA LYS A 71 13.87 -1.58 -10.97
C LYS A 71 12.54 -1.22 -10.31
N VAL A 72 11.60 -0.66 -11.08
CA VAL A 72 10.21 -0.42 -10.64
C VAL A 72 9.61 -1.69 -10.03
N LYS A 73 9.73 -2.84 -10.72
CA LYS A 73 9.28 -4.15 -10.23
C LYS A 73 9.81 -4.46 -8.83
N THR A 74 11.11 -4.29 -8.61
CA THR A 74 11.75 -4.59 -7.32
C THR A 74 11.22 -3.68 -6.21
N CYS A 75 10.98 -2.39 -6.51
CA CYS A 75 10.36 -1.48 -5.54
C CYS A 75 8.94 -1.92 -5.19
N ILE A 76 8.13 -2.31 -6.16
CA ILE A 76 6.76 -2.81 -5.94
C ILE A 76 6.78 -4.06 -5.04
N GLU A 77 7.59 -5.05 -5.37
CA GLU A 77 7.75 -6.28 -4.58
C GLU A 77 8.21 -5.98 -3.14
N ALA A 78 9.16 -5.04 -2.99
CA ALA A 78 9.65 -4.60 -1.69
C ALA A 78 8.60 -3.87 -0.85
N LEU A 79 7.73 -3.04 -1.47
CA LEU A 79 6.61 -2.40 -0.78
C LEU A 79 5.62 -3.43 -0.26
N ILE A 80 5.28 -4.41 -1.08
CA ILE A 80 4.28 -5.44 -0.76
C ILE A 80 4.81 -6.39 0.31
N VAL A 81 5.98 -6.98 0.09
CA VAL A 81 6.51 -8.08 0.90
C VAL A 81 7.21 -7.56 2.17
N LYS A 82 8.15 -6.61 2.01
CA LYS A 82 8.97 -6.09 3.12
C LYS A 82 8.43 -4.80 3.72
N SER A 83 7.45 -4.16 3.07
CA SER A 83 7.00 -2.82 3.50
C SER A 83 8.10 -1.76 3.46
N ALA A 84 9.00 -1.82 2.47
CA ALA A 84 10.22 -1.02 2.38
C ALA A 84 9.94 0.48 2.23
N ASN A 85 10.39 1.29 3.20
CA ASN A 85 10.16 2.75 3.21
C ASN A 85 11.02 3.46 2.17
N ASP A 86 12.27 3.02 1.99
CA ASP A 86 13.18 3.54 0.97
C ASP A 86 12.62 3.38 -0.44
N CYS A 87 12.09 2.20 -0.76
CA CYS A 87 11.44 1.96 -2.06
C CYS A 87 10.17 2.81 -2.27
N ALA A 88 9.40 3.08 -1.19
CA ALA A 88 8.24 3.96 -1.29
C ALA A 88 8.66 5.40 -1.65
N SER A 89 9.71 5.92 -1.00
CA SER A 89 10.24 7.24 -1.31
C SER A 89 10.90 7.30 -2.69
N VAL A 90 11.58 6.22 -3.14
CA VAL A 90 12.11 6.12 -4.51
C VAL A 90 10.98 6.26 -5.55
N LEU A 91 9.90 5.50 -5.39
CA LEU A 91 8.74 5.61 -6.31
C LEU A 91 8.14 7.01 -6.27
N ALA A 92 7.96 7.57 -5.07
CA ALA A 92 7.40 8.90 -4.89
C ALA A 92 8.21 9.99 -5.58
N GLU A 93 9.53 9.98 -5.42
CA GLU A 93 10.42 11.00 -6.01
C GLU A 93 10.54 10.86 -7.52
N ASN A 94 10.57 9.64 -8.06
CA ASN A 94 10.65 9.43 -9.51
C ASN A 94 9.32 9.73 -10.23
N LEU A 95 8.16 9.60 -9.55
CA LEU A 95 6.84 9.90 -10.11
C LEU A 95 6.37 11.32 -9.82
N GLY A 96 6.80 11.91 -8.71
CA GLY A 96 6.33 13.22 -8.23
C GLY A 96 7.41 14.30 -8.15
N TYR A 97 8.61 14.02 -8.63
CA TYR A 97 9.83 14.83 -8.49
C TYR A 97 10.29 15.03 -7.05
N THR A 98 9.35 15.15 -6.10
CA THR A 98 9.61 15.18 -4.66
C THR A 98 8.56 14.34 -3.93
N GLU A 99 8.93 13.75 -2.79
CA GLU A 99 7.97 13.01 -1.96
C GLU A 99 6.81 13.92 -1.48
N ALA A 100 7.09 15.20 -1.22
CA ALA A 100 6.06 16.17 -0.82
C ALA A 100 5.02 16.42 -1.93
N ASN A 101 5.44 16.56 -3.19
CA ASN A 101 4.51 16.69 -4.32
C ASN A 101 3.74 15.40 -4.56
N PHE A 102 4.41 14.26 -4.45
CA PHE A 102 3.75 12.96 -4.55
C PHE A 102 2.67 12.78 -3.47
N ALA A 103 2.93 13.19 -2.22
CA ALA A 103 1.95 13.15 -1.14
C ALA A 103 0.72 14.06 -1.40
N LYS A 104 0.90 15.21 -2.05
CA LYS A 104 -0.22 16.02 -2.53
C LYS A 104 -1.05 15.28 -3.58
N THR A 105 -0.39 14.65 -4.54
CA THR A 105 -1.04 13.81 -5.55
C THR A 105 -1.78 12.63 -4.90
N MET A 106 -1.18 11.95 -3.91
CA MET A 106 -1.85 10.89 -3.15
C MET A 106 -3.14 11.38 -2.50
N THR A 107 -3.13 12.57 -1.90
CA THR A 107 -4.31 13.15 -1.25
C THR A 107 -5.38 13.52 -2.29
N LYS A 108 -4.98 14.11 -3.42
CA LYS A 108 -5.90 14.42 -4.52
C LYS A 108 -6.59 13.17 -5.05
N VAL A 109 -5.80 12.14 -5.39
CA VAL A 109 -6.33 10.84 -5.87
C VAL A 109 -7.23 10.18 -4.83
N ALA A 110 -6.87 10.25 -3.53
CA ALA A 110 -7.75 9.75 -2.47
C ALA A 110 -9.13 10.42 -2.50
N HIS A 111 -9.19 11.74 -2.62
CA HIS A 111 -10.45 12.47 -2.69
C HIS A 111 -11.25 12.12 -3.95
N GLU A 112 -10.59 11.96 -5.09
CA GLU A 112 -11.22 11.50 -6.36
C GLU A 112 -11.82 10.09 -6.22
N LEU A 113 -11.20 9.21 -5.43
CA LEU A 113 -11.74 7.89 -5.08
C LEU A 113 -12.85 7.92 -4.01
N GLY A 114 -13.20 9.10 -3.51
CA GLY A 114 -14.22 9.26 -2.48
C GLY A 114 -13.72 9.10 -1.03
N MET A 115 -12.40 9.03 -0.81
CA MET A 115 -11.76 8.96 0.51
C MET A 115 -11.73 10.34 1.17
N LYS A 116 -12.90 10.84 1.57
CA LYS A 116 -13.10 12.24 2.00
C LYS A 116 -12.35 12.62 3.29
N ASN A 117 -12.01 11.65 4.12
CA ASN A 117 -11.37 11.85 5.42
C ASN A 117 -9.89 11.45 5.40
N THR A 118 -9.27 11.39 4.20
CA THR A 118 -7.88 10.94 4.06
C THR A 118 -6.97 12.07 3.60
N THR A 119 -5.85 12.22 4.30
CA THR A 119 -4.76 13.13 3.93
C THR A 119 -3.44 12.38 4.05
N PHE A 120 -2.66 12.38 2.98
CA PHE A 120 -1.31 11.83 2.96
C PHE A 120 -0.25 12.95 3.07
N LYS A 121 0.85 12.67 3.77
CA LYS A 121 1.99 13.59 3.96
C LYS A 121 3.32 12.98 3.55
N ASN A 122 3.36 11.67 3.34
CA ASN A 122 4.50 10.93 2.81
C ASN A 122 4.03 9.67 2.08
N ALA A 123 4.93 9.01 1.36
CA ALA A 123 4.62 7.83 0.56
C ALA A 123 4.75 6.51 1.34
N ASN A 124 5.36 6.54 2.51
CA ASN A 124 5.80 5.35 3.24
C ASN A 124 4.97 5.03 4.48
N GLY A 125 4.26 6.01 5.06
CA GLY A 125 3.44 5.85 6.26
C GLY A 125 4.20 6.05 7.57
N LEU A 126 5.40 6.62 7.52
CA LEU A 126 6.10 7.07 8.72
C LEU A 126 5.30 8.14 9.47
N PRO A 127 5.49 8.28 10.79
CA PRO A 127 4.66 9.15 11.61
C PRO A 127 4.61 10.60 11.12
N ASN A 128 3.40 11.10 10.93
CA ASN A 128 3.11 12.50 10.69
C ASN A 128 1.72 12.82 11.27
N LYS A 129 1.64 13.83 12.16
CA LYS A 129 0.39 14.18 12.86
C LYS A 129 -0.76 14.55 11.91
N ALA A 130 -0.44 15.12 10.75
CA ALA A 130 -1.43 15.53 9.74
C ALA A 130 -1.78 14.41 8.74
N GLN A 131 -1.14 13.25 8.81
CA GLN A 131 -1.47 12.10 7.97
C GLN A 131 -2.55 11.28 8.66
N LYS A 132 -3.76 11.30 8.09
CA LYS A 132 -4.95 10.65 8.65
C LYS A 132 -5.72 9.91 7.57
N THR A 133 -6.46 8.91 7.99
CA THR A 133 -7.40 8.15 7.18
C THR A 133 -8.50 7.54 8.05
N THR A 134 -9.44 6.84 7.43
CA THR A 134 -10.47 6.05 8.11
C THR A 134 -10.50 4.62 7.57
N ALA A 135 -11.12 3.69 8.30
CA ALA A 135 -11.28 2.32 7.82
C ALA A 135 -12.14 2.29 6.54
N ARG A 136 -13.16 3.13 6.45
CA ARG A 136 -14.00 3.28 5.25
C ARG A 136 -13.17 3.73 4.05
N ASP A 137 -12.35 4.77 4.21
CA ASP A 137 -11.54 5.30 3.12
C ASP A 137 -10.53 4.26 2.62
N MET A 138 -9.89 3.53 3.54
CA MET A 138 -8.97 2.45 3.15
C MET A 138 -9.67 1.29 2.44
N ALA A 139 -10.92 0.99 2.79
CA ALA A 139 -11.72 0.00 2.08
C ALA A 139 -12.10 0.48 0.66
N LEU A 140 -12.38 1.78 0.46
CA LEU A 140 -12.57 2.37 -0.86
C LEU A 140 -11.32 2.24 -1.72
N LEU A 141 -10.14 2.53 -1.16
CA LEU A 141 -8.87 2.36 -1.86
C LEU A 141 -8.61 0.89 -2.25
N ALA A 142 -8.88 -0.05 -1.33
CA ALA A 142 -8.71 -1.47 -1.59
C ALA A 142 -9.65 -1.95 -2.72
N ALA A 143 -10.90 -1.52 -2.72
CA ALA A 143 -11.87 -1.82 -3.77
C ALA A 143 -11.44 -1.22 -5.12
N ALA A 144 -11.00 0.05 -5.13
CA ALA A 144 -10.49 0.71 -6.32
C ALA A 144 -9.26 -0.02 -6.88
N MET A 145 -8.32 -0.43 -6.02
CA MET A 145 -7.14 -1.21 -6.41
C MET A 145 -7.53 -2.51 -7.12
N TYR A 146 -8.48 -3.25 -6.56
CA TYR A 146 -8.97 -4.50 -7.14
C TYR A 146 -9.63 -4.30 -8.51
N HIS A 147 -10.48 -3.27 -8.64
CA HIS A 147 -11.25 -3.03 -9.86
C HIS A 147 -10.45 -2.36 -10.97
N HIS A 148 -9.57 -1.41 -10.63
CA HIS A 148 -8.84 -0.64 -11.64
C HIS A 148 -7.57 -1.35 -12.12
N PHE A 149 -6.97 -2.19 -11.28
CA PHE A 149 -5.67 -2.82 -11.57
C PHE A 149 -5.67 -4.34 -11.29
N PRO A 150 -6.63 -5.12 -11.82
CA PRO A 150 -6.71 -6.56 -11.54
C PRO A 150 -5.45 -7.31 -11.97
N GLN A 151 -4.75 -6.85 -13.02
CA GLN A 151 -3.51 -7.43 -13.49
C GLN A 151 -2.35 -7.30 -12.49
N TYR A 152 -2.33 -6.22 -11.69
CA TYR A 152 -1.32 -5.98 -10.66
C TYR A 152 -1.77 -6.42 -9.26
N TYR A 153 -3.08 -6.55 -9.05
CA TYR A 153 -3.64 -6.93 -7.75
C TYR A 153 -3.07 -8.24 -7.23
N LYS A 154 -2.86 -9.21 -8.11
CA LYS A 154 -2.25 -10.51 -7.77
C LYS A 154 -0.87 -10.43 -7.12
N LEU A 155 -0.16 -9.31 -7.26
CA LEU A 155 1.13 -9.10 -6.60
C LEU A 155 1.00 -9.02 -5.07
N PHE A 156 -0.17 -8.63 -4.55
CA PHE A 156 -0.40 -8.56 -3.10
C PHE A 156 -0.40 -9.95 -2.43
N SER A 157 -0.55 -11.03 -3.20
CA SER A 157 -0.43 -12.40 -2.71
C SER A 157 1.01 -12.92 -2.59
N LEU A 158 2.02 -12.10 -2.95
CA LEU A 158 3.42 -12.49 -2.88
C LEU A 158 3.83 -12.78 -1.42
N LYS A 159 4.28 -14.02 -1.19
CA LYS A 159 4.76 -14.48 0.12
C LYS A 159 6.25 -14.22 0.34
N LYS A 160 7.02 -14.06 -0.75
CA LYS A 160 8.46 -13.81 -0.74
C LYS A 160 8.91 -13.18 -2.05
N PHE A 161 10.06 -12.52 -2.02
CA PHE A 161 10.82 -12.13 -3.22
C PHE A 161 12.33 -12.19 -2.93
N THR A 162 13.16 -12.16 -3.96
CA THR A 162 14.62 -12.22 -3.81
C THR A 162 15.24 -10.89 -4.21
N TYR A 163 16.11 -10.36 -3.36
CA TYR A 163 16.88 -9.15 -3.62
C TYR A 163 18.33 -9.35 -3.18
N ASN A 164 19.29 -9.07 -4.08
CA ASN A 164 20.74 -9.27 -3.84
C ASN A 164 21.07 -10.65 -3.25
N GLY A 165 20.51 -11.71 -3.83
CA GLY A 165 20.74 -13.10 -3.38
C GLY A 165 20.05 -13.50 -2.08
N LYS A 166 19.33 -12.57 -1.42
CA LYS A 166 18.61 -12.85 -0.18
C LYS A 166 17.12 -12.99 -0.42
N THR A 167 16.51 -14.06 0.06
CA THR A 167 15.06 -14.25 0.06
C THR A 167 14.45 -13.50 1.24
N ILE A 168 13.48 -12.64 0.95
CA ILE A 168 12.74 -11.83 1.91
C ILE A 168 11.30 -12.33 1.95
N TYR A 169 10.79 -12.60 3.15
CA TYR A 169 9.44 -13.11 3.37
C TYR A 169 8.47 -12.01 3.78
N THR A 170 7.19 -12.20 3.44
CA THR A 170 6.13 -11.25 3.78
C THR A 170 5.89 -11.17 5.29
N HIS A 171 5.56 -9.97 5.76
CA HIS A 171 5.07 -9.72 7.11
C HIS A 171 3.55 -9.98 7.25
N ASN A 172 2.84 -10.24 6.14
CA ASN A 172 1.41 -10.52 6.15
C ASN A 172 1.16 -12.01 6.46
N ASN A 173 0.97 -12.32 7.72
CA ASN A 173 0.75 -13.70 8.16
C ASN A 173 -0.58 -14.28 7.66
N ILE A 174 -1.59 -13.45 7.36
CA ILE A 174 -2.88 -13.94 6.84
C ILE A 174 -2.71 -14.68 5.52
N LEU A 175 -1.76 -14.27 4.67
CA LEU A 175 -1.43 -15.00 3.44
C LEU A 175 -0.90 -16.42 3.68
N LYS A 176 -0.50 -16.75 4.91
CA LYS A 176 0.00 -18.08 5.28
C LYS A 176 -1.05 -18.91 6.02
N THR A 177 -1.91 -18.26 6.82
CA THR A 177 -2.80 -18.92 7.78
C THR A 177 -4.24 -19.00 7.32
N PHE A 178 -4.66 -18.16 6.38
CA PHE A 178 -6.03 -18.16 5.86
C PHE A 178 -6.05 -18.62 4.41
N ALA A 179 -6.64 -19.78 4.15
CA ALA A 179 -6.80 -20.31 2.80
C ALA A 179 -7.65 -19.35 1.95
N GLY A 180 -7.12 -18.95 0.79
CA GLY A 180 -7.81 -18.01 -0.10
C GLY A 180 -7.47 -16.53 0.15
N ALA A 181 -6.74 -16.15 1.20
CA ALA A 181 -6.27 -14.77 1.32
C ALA A 181 -5.34 -14.40 0.15
N ASP A 182 -5.64 -13.30 -0.53
CA ASP A 182 -4.91 -12.84 -1.72
C ASP A 182 -4.31 -11.43 -1.58
N GLY A 183 -4.46 -10.83 -0.42
CA GLY A 183 -3.92 -9.50 -0.13
C GLY A 183 -4.25 -9.04 1.28
N MET A 184 -3.95 -7.83 1.68
CA MET A 184 -3.30 -6.78 0.90
C MET A 184 -2.08 -6.25 1.66
N LYS A 185 -2.26 -5.63 2.83
CA LYS A 185 -1.17 -4.91 3.50
C LYS A 185 -1.35 -4.84 5.01
N THR A 186 -0.24 -5.00 5.73
CA THR A 186 -0.14 -4.74 7.17
C THR A 186 0.53 -3.38 7.43
N GLY A 187 0.27 -2.79 8.58
CA GLY A 187 0.90 -1.56 9.03
C GLY A 187 1.01 -1.50 10.54
N PHE A 188 2.11 -0.96 11.04
CA PHE A 188 2.34 -0.72 12.45
C PHE A 188 3.17 0.55 12.66
N THR A 189 2.77 1.37 13.60
CA THR A 189 3.60 2.37 14.29
C THR A 189 3.09 2.47 15.72
N ASN A 190 3.90 2.96 16.65
CA ASN A 190 3.46 3.13 18.04
C ASN A 190 2.18 4.00 18.15
N ALA A 191 2.04 5.02 17.31
CA ALA A 191 0.87 5.91 17.32
C ALA A 191 -0.36 5.32 16.60
N ALA A 192 -0.17 4.38 15.67
CA ALA A 192 -1.26 3.79 14.88
C ALA A 192 -1.78 2.48 15.47
N GLY A 193 -0.95 1.76 16.22
CA GLY A 193 -1.19 0.36 16.56
C GLY A 193 -1.07 -0.56 15.34
N TYR A 194 -1.57 -1.77 15.46
CA TYR A 194 -1.63 -2.74 14.36
C TYR A 194 -2.79 -2.42 13.41
N ASN A 195 -2.49 -2.36 12.13
CA ASN A 195 -3.46 -2.12 11.06
C ASN A 195 -3.31 -3.19 9.99
N ILE A 196 -4.42 -3.61 9.40
CA ILE A 196 -4.42 -4.55 8.28
C ILE A 196 -5.53 -4.22 7.30
N ILE A 197 -5.22 -4.36 6.01
CA ILE A 197 -6.20 -4.55 4.94
C ILE A 197 -5.99 -5.96 4.42
N THR A 198 -7.06 -6.73 4.37
CA THR A 198 -7.01 -8.09 3.81
C THR A 198 -8.17 -8.31 2.86
N SER A 199 -8.00 -9.24 1.93
CA SER A 199 -8.99 -9.69 0.98
C SER A 199 -8.86 -11.18 0.76
N ALA A 200 -9.97 -11.80 0.46
CA ALA A 200 -10.03 -13.20 0.08
C ALA A 200 -11.20 -13.40 -0.90
N PRO A 201 -10.98 -13.97 -2.10
CA PRO A 201 -12.08 -14.40 -2.94
C PRO A 201 -12.79 -15.58 -2.25
N VAL A 202 -14.10 -15.45 -2.11
CA VAL A 202 -14.94 -16.57 -1.66
C VAL A 202 -15.55 -17.18 -2.92
N SER A 203 -15.37 -18.47 -3.12
CA SER A 203 -15.99 -19.16 -4.24
C SER A 203 -17.51 -18.95 -4.16
N TYR A 204 -18.07 -18.46 -5.27
CA TYR A 204 -19.42 -17.94 -5.40
C TYR A 204 -19.69 -16.56 -4.76
N THR A 205 -19.12 -15.51 -5.37
CA THR A 205 -19.61 -14.13 -5.37
C THR A 205 -19.47 -13.27 -4.11
N HIS A 206 -18.61 -13.56 -3.16
CA HIS A 206 -18.51 -12.76 -1.93
C HIS A 206 -17.07 -12.46 -1.52
N LEU A 207 -16.75 -11.20 -1.40
CA LEU A 207 -15.62 -10.73 -0.60
C LEU A 207 -16.08 -10.62 0.86
N THR A 208 -15.58 -11.47 1.73
CA THR A 208 -15.73 -11.29 3.18
C THR A 208 -14.38 -10.88 3.76
N LEU A 209 -14.36 -9.78 4.49
CA LEU A 209 -13.22 -9.40 5.31
C LEU A 209 -13.48 -9.90 6.73
N PRO A 210 -12.63 -10.76 7.30
CA PRO A 210 -12.69 -11.01 8.73
C PRO A 210 -12.21 -9.75 9.46
N THR A 211 -13.13 -9.06 10.10
CA THR A 211 -12.85 -7.98 11.03
C THR A 211 -12.88 -8.54 12.43
N THR A 212 -11.84 -9.20 12.88
CA THR A 212 -11.66 -9.46 14.32
C THR A 212 -10.68 -8.43 14.86
N PRO A 213 -11.06 -7.61 15.85
CA PRO A 213 -10.08 -6.90 16.64
C PRO A 213 -9.31 -7.97 17.45
N TYR A 214 -8.00 -8.01 17.29
CA TYR A 214 -7.16 -8.65 18.28
C TYR A 214 -7.15 -7.75 19.50
N VAL A 215 -7.67 -8.26 20.61
CA VAL A 215 -7.50 -7.75 21.96
C VAL A 215 -6.02 -7.81 22.33
#